data_9a0291058cee204290d1d301cfe54740
#
_entry.id   9a0291058cee204290d1d301cfe54740
#
_cell.length_a   1.000
_cell.length_b   1.000
_cell.length_c   1.000
_cell.angle_alpha   90.00
_cell.angle_beta   90.00
_cell.angle_gamma   90.00
#
_symmetry.space_group_name_H-M   'P 1'
#
loop_
_entity.id
_entity.type
_entity.pdbx_description
1 polymer ?
#
loop_
_entity_poly.entity_id
_entity_poly.type
_entity_poly.pdbx_seq_one_letter_code
_entity_poly.pdbx_strand_id
1 'polypeptide(L)'
;IVTSEEGVFRFTPPASSEDSWTVETLLEEPTSDALLLDLDGDGEYEMLTLSPFHGDTLRVFKQRNGRFEQVFEYGQKLPFAHAICPAGPQEHPFAVIGHRQGARDLLAVRFRDGQYTVEVLDHDVGPANAVSFELDGQIRILAANREIDEVAYYTVTE
;
A
#
# COMPACT_ATOMS: atom_id res chain seq x y z
N ILE A 1 -9.29 7.72 4.20
CA ILE A 1 -8.69 6.78 5.17
C ILE A 1 -7.70 7.56 6.03
N VAL A 2 -7.66 7.24 7.32
CA VAL A 2 -6.69 7.77 8.30
C VAL A 2 -6.13 6.58 9.08
N THR A 3 -4.83 6.55 9.24
CA THR A 3 -4.11 5.53 10.02
C THR A 3 -3.51 6.14 11.28
N SER A 4 -3.45 5.38 12.35
CA SER A 4 -2.88 5.79 13.63
C SER A 4 -2.40 4.59 14.46
N GLU A 5 -1.91 4.87 15.67
CA GLU A 5 -1.61 3.83 16.67
C GLU A 5 -2.87 3.08 17.17
N GLU A 6 -4.06 3.65 16.95
CA GLU A 6 -5.34 3.05 17.36
C GLU A 6 -5.95 2.19 16.24
N GLY A 7 -5.56 2.44 14.99
CA GLY A 7 -6.11 1.68 13.87
C GLY A 7 -6.20 2.39 12.55
N VAL A 8 -7.04 1.84 11.68
CA VAL A 8 -7.41 2.38 10.36
C VAL A 8 -8.87 2.82 10.39
N PHE A 9 -9.11 4.07 10.01
CA PHE A 9 -10.43 4.70 10.07
C PHE A 9 -10.86 5.24 8.71
N ARG A 10 -12.14 5.06 8.39
CA ARG A 10 -12.79 5.71 7.26
C ARG A 10 -13.58 6.92 7.75
N PHE A 11 -13.23 8.09 7.23
CA PHE A 11 -13.97 9.33 7.43
C PHE A 11 -14.82 9.61 6.21
N THR A 12 -16.13 9.71 6.39
CA THR A 12 -17.08 10.08 5.34
C THR A 12 -17.57 11.51 5.58
N PRO A 13 -17.41 12.41 4.60
CA PRO A 13 -17.88 13.78 4.75
C PRO A 13 -19.40 13.83 4.87
N PRO A 14 -19.93 14.82 5.58
CA PRO A 14 -21.38 15.02 5.68
C PRO A 14 -22.00 15.43 4.34
N ALA A 15 -23.29 15.12 4.15
CA ALA A 15 -24.02 15.53 2.97
C ALA A 15 -24.32 17.04 2.96
N SER A 16 -24.36 17.69 4.13
CA SER A 16 -24.54 19.14 4.30
C SER A 16 -23.56 19.70 5.33
N SER A 17 -23.34 21.01 5.31
CA SER A 17 -22.47 21.71 6.28
C SER A 17 -23.00 21.69 7.71
N GLU A 18 -24.26 21.30 7.93
CA GLU A 18 -24.88 21.22 9.26
C GLU A 18 -24.70 19.83 9.91
N ASP A 19 -24.32 18.84 9.11
CA ASP A 19 -24.11 17.46 9.57
C ASP A 19 -22.67 17.23 10.04
N SER A 20 -22.44 16.17 10.79
CA SER A 20 -21.13 15.75 11.25
C SER A 20 -20.52 14.70 10.35
N TRP A 21 -19.18 14.63 10.34
CA TRP A 21 -18.46 13.52 9.72
C TRP A 21 -18.81 12.19 10.36
N THR A 22 -19.00 11.17 9.55
CA THR A 22 -19.12 9.80 10.02
C THR A 22 -17.73 9.16 10.08
N VAL A 23 -17.43 8.50 11.21
CA VAL A 23 -16.16 7.78 11.40
C VAL A 23 -16.49 6.31 11.58
N GLU A 24 -15.82 5.47 10.79
CA GLU A 24 -15.92 4.03 10.88
C GLU A 24 -14.52 3.44 11.12
N THR A 25 -14.40 2.56 12.11
CA THR A 25 -13.18 1.80 12.35
C THR A 25 -13.13 0.60 11.40
N LEU A 26 -12.11 0.54 10.56
CA LEU A 26 -11.90 -0.56 9.61
C LEU A 26 -11.00 -1.64 10.21
N LEU A 27 -10.02 -1.26 11.02
CA LEU A 27 -9.06 -2.15 11.66
C LEU A 27 -8.64 -1.56 13.00
N GLU A 28 -8.61 -2.39 14.07
CA GLU A 28 -8.24 -1.98 15.43
C GLU A 28 -6.82 -2.47 15.79
N GLU A 29 -5.83 -2.08 14.99
CA GLU A 29 -4.41 -2.34 15.30
C GLU A 29 -3.51 -1.19 14.81
N PRO A 30 -2.39 -0.93 15.51
CA PRO A 30 -1.46 0.12 15.14
C PRO A 30 -1.03 0.00 13.68
N THR A 31 -1.24 1.06 12.90
CA THR A 31 -0.98 1.06 11.46
C THR A 31 -0.31 2.36 11.05
N SER A 32 0.84 2.25 10.37
CA SER A 32 1.58 3.39 9.83
C SER A 32 0.92 3.96 8.60
N ASP A 33 0.57 3.11 7.66
CA ASP A 33 -0.08 3.48 6.42
C ASP A 33 -0.98 2.37 5.90
N ALA A 34 -2.00 2.71 5.13
CA ALA A 34 -2.94 1.77 4.54
C ALA A 34 -3.38 2.19 3.15
N LEU A 35 -3.51 1.21 2.26
CA LEU A 35 -3.98 1.36 0.89
C LEU A 35 -5.18 0.43 0.66
N LEU A 36 -6.27 0.97 0.11
CA LEU A 36 -7.38 0.16 -0.41
C LEU A 36 -7.23 -0.01 -1.92
N LEU A 37 -7.20 -1.24 -2.39
CA LEU A 37 -6.98 -1.58 -3.79
C LEU A 37 -7.62 -2.95 -4.09
N ASP A 38 -8.36 -3.06 -5.19
CA ASP A 38 -8.91 -4.33 -5.68
C ASP A 38 -7.79 -5.09 -6.40
N LEU A 39 -7.00 -5.86 -5.64
CA LEU A 39 -5.81 -6.56 -6.15
C LEU A 39 -6.15 -7.83 -6.92
N ASP A 40 -7.23 -8.52 -6.54
CA ASP A 40 -7.61 -9.79 -7.14
C ASP A 40 -8.70 -9.65 -8.22
N GLY A 41 -9.21 -8.43 -8.43
CA GLY A 41 -10.13 -8.10 -9.51
C GLY A 41 -11.55 -8.63 -9.29
N ASP A 42 -11.94 -8.92 -8.04
CA ASP A 42 -13.29 -9.42 -7.74
C ASP A 42 -14.33 -8.31 -7.49
N GLY A 43 -13.89 -7.04 -7.52
CA GLY A 43 -14.72 -5.86 -7.33
C GLY A 43 -14.82 -5.40 -5.88
N GLU A 44 -14.19 -6.10 -4.94
CA GLU A 44 -14.07 -5.70 -3.54
C GLU A 44 -12.63 -5.28 -3.23
N TYR A 45 -12.46 -4.28 -2.35
CA TYR A 45 -11.13 -3.78 -2.03
C TYR A 45 -10.45 -4.63 -0.96
N GLU A 46 -9.23 -5.03 -1.24
CA GLU A 46 -8.27 -5.39 -0.20
C GLU A 46 -7.74 -4.14 0.50
N MET A 47 -7.39 -4.29 1.77
CA MET A 47 -6.63 -3.31 2.53
C MET A 47 -5.23 -3.83 2.78
N LEU A 48 -4.24 -3.16 2.17
CA LEU A 48 -2.84 -3.38 2.49
C LEU A 48 -2.44 -2.47 3.63
N THR A 49 -1.69 -2.97 4.60
CA THR A 49 -1.20 -2.18 5.74
C THR A 49 0.30 -2.32 5.94
N LEU A 50 0.90 -1.23 6.41
CA LEU A 50 2.24 -1.20 6.98
C LEU A 50 2.11 -1.02 8.50
N SER A 51 2.50 -2.01 9.29
CA SER A 51 2.25 -2.08 10.72
C SER A 51 3.50 -2.46 11.52
N PRO A 52 3.56 -2.11 12.81
CA PRO A 52 2.87 -1.01 13.46
C PRO A 52 3.36 0.36 12.95
N PHE A 53 3.10 1.47 13.65
CA PHE A 53 3.57 2.80 13.27
C PHE A 53 5.11 2.82 13.10
N HIS A 54 5.60 3.29 11.93
CA HIS A 54 6.99 3.11 11.45
C HIS A 54 7.43 1.63 11.45
N GLY A 55 6.47 0.74 11.18
CA GLY A 55 6.63 -0.69 11.33
C GLY A 55 7.37 -1.39 10.22
N ASP A 56 7.39 -2.69 10.35
CA ASP A 56 8.20 -3.57 9.53
C ASP A 56 7.40 -4.73 8.91
N THR A 57 6.07 -4.70 9.07
CA THR A 57 5.20 -5.81 8.65
C THR A 57 4.21 -5.33 7.60
N LEU A 58 4.19 -6.00 6.46
CA LEU A 58 3.22 -5.82 5.40
C LEU A 58 2.16 -6.91 5.50
N ARG A 59 0.89 -6.52 5.55
CA ARG A 59 -0.27 -7.41 5.55
C ARG A 59 -1.28 -7.03 4.49
N VAL A 60 -2.08 -8.00 4.08
CA VAL A 60 -3.26 -7.79 3.23
C VAL A 60 -4.47 -8.34 3.96
N PHE A 61 -5.51 -7.54 3.99
CA PHE A 61 -6.81 -7.89 4.56
C PHE A 61 -7.87 -7.84 3.46
N LYS A 62 -8.82 -8.75 3.50
CA LYS A 62 -9.98 -8.75 2.62
C LYS A 62 -11.26 -8.57 3.43
N GLN A 63 -12.21 -7.80 2.91
CA GLN A 63 -13.47 -7.60 3.59
C GLN A 63 -14.33 -8.85 3.50
N ARG A 64 -14.76 -9.37 4.66
CA ARG A 64 -15.68 -10.51 4.77
C ARG A 64 -16.72 -10.22 5.83
N ASN A 65 -18.00 -10.32 5.45
CA ASN A 65 -19.12 -10.03 6.36
C ASN A 65 -19.03 -8.65 7.06
N GLY A 66 -18.53 -7.64 6.33
CA GLY A 66 -18.38 -6.28 6.84
C GLY A 66 -17.18 -6.04 7.74
N ARG A 67 -16.24 -7.01 7.83
CA ARG A 67 -14.98 -6.87 8.60
C ARG A 67 -13.78 -7.20 7.73
N PHE A 68 -12.66 -6.57 8.00
CA PHE A 68 -11.38 -6.90 7.38
C PHE A 68 -10.74 -8.08 8.11
N GLU A 69 -10.50 -9.17 7.38
CA GLU A 69 -9.83 -10.38 7.85
C GLU A 69 -8.48 -10.50 7.14
N GLN A 70 -7.42 -10.80 7.89
CA GLN A 70 -6.09 -10.98 7.32
C GLN A 70 -6.08 -12.19 6.39
N VAL A 71 -5.65 -11.99 5.15
CA VAL A 71 -5.52 -13.04 4.12
C VAL A 71 -4.08 -13.29 3.71
N PHE A 72 -3.17 -12.35 3.99
CA PHE A 72 -1.75 -12.48 3.69
C PHE A 72 -0.89 -11.68 4.68
N GLU A 73 0.29 -12.20 4.98
CA GLU A 73 1.38 -11.48 5.65
C GLU A 73 2.70 -11.81 4.94
N TYR A 74 3.45 -10.78 4.62
CA TYR A 74 4.76 -10.96 4.02
C TYR A 74 5.75 -11.50 5.06
N GLY A 75 6.38 -12.62 4.74
CA GLY A 75 7.24 -13.33 5.69
C GLY A 75 8.59 -12.67 5.99
N GLN A 76 8.92 -11.57 5.31
CA GLN A 76 10.14 -10.80 5.56
C GLN A 76 9.81 -9.49 6.25
N LYS A 77 10.74 -9.03 7.09
CA LYS A 77 10.63 -7.73 7.73
C LYS A 77 11.04 -6.61 6.77
N LEU A 78 10.26 -5.53 6.77
CA LEU A 78 10.47 -4.31 6.00
C LEU A 78 10.77 -3.13 6.94
N PRO A 79 11.95 -3.10 7.59
CA PRO A 79 12.20 -2.13 8.64
C PRO A 79 12.06 -0.70 8.12
N PHE A 80 11.30 0.12 8.86
CA PHE A 80 10.99 1.47 8.49
C PHE A 80 10.26 1.57 7.14
N ALA A 81 9.20 0.76 6.96
CA ALA A 81 8.30 0.86 5.81
C ALA A 81 7.63 2.24 5.81
N HIS A 82 7.71 2.94 4.67
CA HIS A 82 7.36 4.35 4.61
C HIS A 82 6.64 4.76 3.32
N ALA A 83 6.80 4.03 2.23
CA ALA A 83 6.12 4.29 0.98
C ALA A 83 5.08 3.22 0.71
N ILE A 84 3.88 3.65 0.34
CA ILE A 84 2.82 2.80 -0.19
C ILE A 84 2.01 3.58 -1.22
N CYS A 85 1.85 3.05 -2.43
CA CYS A 85 0.97 3.64 -3.43
C CYS A 85 0.40 2.58 -4.38
N PRO A 86 -0.77 2.84 -4.99
CA PRO A 86 -1.30 1.99 -6.04
C PRO A 86 -0.50 2.18 -7.33
N ALA A 87 -0.41 1.14 -8.15
CA ALA A 87 0.18 1.19 -9.48
C ALA A 87 -0.48 0.15 -10.40
N GLY A 88 -0.13 0.16 -11.68
CA GLY A 88 -0.67 -0.77 -12.68
C GLY A 88 -1.96 -0.28 -13.35
N PRO A 89 -2.38 -0.97 -14.43
CA PRO A 89 -3.66 -0.72 -15.07
C PRO A 89 -4.81 -1.16 -14.16
N GLN A 90 -5.99 -0.63 -14.41
CA GLN A 90 -7.18 -0.91 -13.58
C GLN A 90 -7.54 -2.40 -13.56
N GLU A 91 -7.28 -3.13 -14.63
CA GLU A 91 -7.57 -4.57 -14.74
C GLU A 91 -6.56 -5.45 -13.99
N HIS A 92 -5.37 -4.95 -13.73
CA HIS A 92 -4.28 -5.65 -13.06
C HIS A 92 -3.50 -4.71 -12.14
N PRO A 93 -4.15 -4.14 -11.12
CA PRO A 93 -3.49 -3.23 -10.21
C PRO A 93 -2.48 -3.97 -9.32
N PHE A 94 -1.53 -3.22 -8.79
CA PHE A 94 -0.60 -3.70 -7.78
C PHE A 94 -0.24 -2.56 -6.82
N ALA A 95 0.27 -2.91 -5.65
CA ALA A 95 0.76 -1.92 -4.71
C ALA A 95 2.29 -1.83 -4.78
N VAL A 96 2.82 -0.61 -4.72
CA VAL A 96 4.24 -0.35 -4.56
C VAL A 96 4.52 -0.05 -3.10
N ILE A 97 5.52 -0.74 -2.53
CA ILE A 97 5.92 -0.62 -1.13
C ILE A 97 7.40 -0.25 -1.08
N GLY A 98 7.77 0.67 -0.19
CA GLY A 98 9.15 1.03 0.04
C GLY A 98 9.52 1.01 1.52
N HIS A 99 10.72 0.50 1.83
CA HIS A 99 11.25 0.55 3.19
C HIS A 99 12.70 1.07 3.22
N ARG A 100 13.06 1.79 4.30
CA ARG A 100 14.25 2.62 4.35
C ARG A 100 15.41 2.02 5.14
N GLN A 101 15.20 0.91 5.83
CA GLN A 101 16.24 0.23 6.62
C GLN A 101 16.29 -1.26 6.24
N GLY A 102 17.35 -1.95 6.65
CA GLY A 102 17.58 -3.33 6.27
C GLY A 102 17.96 -3.46 4.79
N ALA A 103 17.22 -4.22 4.00
CA ALA A 103 17.46 -4.40 2.57
C ALA A 103 17.18 -3.13 1.73
N ARG A 104 16.34 -2.22 2.24
CA ARG A 104 16.01 -0.93 1.60
C ARG A 104 15.40 -1.06 0.21
N ASP A 105 14.56 -2.04 0.02
CA ASP A 105 14.00 -2.39 -1.29
C ASP A 105 12.78 -1.52 -1.65
N LEU A 106 12.57 -1.35 -2.96
CA LEU A 106 11.31 -0.99 -3.58
C LEU A 106 10.64 -2.27 -4.07
N LEU A 107 9.41 -2.52 -3.64
CA LEU A 107 8.68 -3.76 -3.82
C LEU A 107 7.38 -3.54 -4.58
N ALA A 108 6.90 -4.58 -5.29
CA ALA A 108 5.55 -4.67 -5.81
C ALA A 108 4.78 -5.80 -5.12
N VAL A 109 3.57 -5.52 -4.65
CA VAL A 109 2.62 -6.52 -4.15
C VAL A 109 1.57 -6.76 -5.20
N ARG A 110 1.41 -8.00 -5.65
CA ARG A 110 0.49 -8.40 -6.71
C ARG A 110 -0.36 -9.59 -6.28
N PHE A 111 -1.51 -9.73 -6.92
CA PHE A 111 -2.27 -10.98 -6.87
C PHE A 111 -2.15 -11.69 -8.22
N ARG A 112 -1.58 -12.89 -8.23
CA ARG A 112 -1.40 -13.70 -9.44
C ARG A 112 -1.64 -15.18 -9.10
N ASP A 113 -2.29 -15.89 -10.02
CA ASP A 113 -2.56 -17.33 -9.88
C ASP A 113 -3.23 -17.70 -8.54
N GLY A 114 -4.12 -16.82 -8.04
CA GLY A 114 -4.83 -17.03 -6.79
C GLY A 114 -4.02 -16.76 -5.51
N GLN A 115 -2.86 -16.09 -5.61
CA GLN A 115 -1.96 -15.84 -4.49
C GLN A 115 -1.43 -14.39 -4.48
N TYR A 116 -1.21 -13.85 -3.28
CA TYR A 116 -0.47 -12.61 -3.10
C TYR A 116 1.03 -12.90 -3.21
N THR A 117 1.71 -12.12 -4.03
CA THR A 117 3.16 -12.21 -4.26
C THR A 117 3.82 -10.87 -3.99
N VAL A 118 5.07 -10.91 -3.54
CA VAL A 118 5.91 -9.73 -3.35
C VAL A 118 7.15 -9.88 -4.21
N GLU A 119 7.35 -8.93 -5.11
CA GLU A 119 8.47 -8.88 -6.05
C GLU A 119 9.36 -7.68 -5.71
N VAL A 120 10.68 -7.81 -5.85
CA VAL A 120 11.59 -6.68 -5.71
C VAL A 120 11.69 -5.96 -7.05
N LEU A 121 11.37 -4.67 -7.06
CA LEU A 121 11.53 -3.78 -8.20
C LEU A 121 12.94 -3.18 -8.27
N ASP A 122 13.48 -2.82 -7.10
CA ASP A 122 14.84 -2.30 -6.98
C ASP A 122 15.40 -2.55 -5.58
N HIS A 123 16.71 -2.73 -5.50
CA HIS A 123 17.41 -3.09 -4.28
C HIS A 123 18.21 -1.92 -3.72
N ASP A 124 18.31 -1.85 -2.38
CA ASP A 124 19.23 -0.97 -1.66
C ASP A 124 19.02 0.54 -1.94
N VAL A 125 17.80 0.93 -2.32
CA VAL A 125 17.47 2.31 -2.71
C VAL A 125 16.82 3.13 -1.59
N GLY A 126 16.18 2.48 -0.63
CA GLY A 126 15.57 3.12 0.55
C GLY A 126 14.51 4.17 0.24
N PRO A 127 13.44 3.81 -0.47
CA PRO A 127 12.44 4.78 -0.91
C PRO A 127 11.64 5.34 0.27
N ALA A 128 11.63 6.66 0.40
CA ALA A 128 10.84 7.39 1.40
C ALA A 128 9.43 7.69 0.91
N ASN A 129 9.21 7.75 -0.39
CA ASN A 129 7.92 7.93 -1.00
C ASN A 129 7.93 7.40 -2.43
N ALA A 130 6.76 7.03 -2.94
CA ALA A 130 6.57 6.65 -4.32
C ALA A 130 5.18 7.10 -4.81
N VAL A 131 5.08 7.35 -6.08
CA VAL A 131 3.82 7.65 -6.76
C VAL A 131 3.80 6.98 -8.12
N SER A 132 2.67 6.48 -8.55
CA SER A 132 2.46 6.01 -9.91
C SER A 132 1.60 6.98 -10.71
N PHE A 133 1.82 7.00 -12.01
CA PHE A 133 1.03 7.77 -12.96
C PHE A 133 1.13 7.13 -14.36
N GLU A 134 0.19 7.46 -15.22
CA GLU A 134 0.24 7.08 -16.62
C GLU A 134 0.85 8.20 -17.46
N LEU A 135 1.79 7.83 -18.34
CA LEU A 135 2.37 8.72 -19.33
C LEU A 135 2.51 7.97 -20.66
N ASP A 136 1.93 8.52 -21.73
CA ASP A 136 1.95 7.95 -23.07
C ASP A 136 1.43 6.49 -23.13
N GLY A 137 0.36 6.20 -22.35
CA GLY A 137 -0.24 4.87 -22.27
C GLY A 137 0.59 3.84 -21.50
N GLN A 138 1.59 4.27 -20.75
CA GLN A 138 2.44 3.39 -19.94
C GLN A 138 2.42 3.81 -18.48
N ILE A 139 2.32 2.84 -17.59
CA ILE A 139 2.44 3.08 -16.16
C ILE A 139 3.88 3.38 -15.79
N ARG A 140 4.05 4.43 -15.00
CA ARG A 140 5.32 4.90 -14.47
C ARG A 140 5.27 4.95 -12.96
N ILE A 141 6.40 4.70 -12.33
CA ILE A 141 6.59 4.91 -10.90
C ILE A 141 7.72 5.93 -10.73
N LEU A 142 7.48 6.95 -9.95
CA LEU A 142 8.50 7.89 -9.49
C LEU A 142 8.73 7.62 -8.01
N ALA A 143 9.97 7.32 -7.62
CA ALA A 143 10.34 7.05 -6.24
C ALA A 143 11.40 8.02 -5.75
N ALA A 144 11.22 8.51 -4.52
CA ALA A 144 12.23 9.27 -3.81
C ALA A 144 13.11 8.31 -3.02
N ASN A 145 14.20 7.85 -3.62
CA ASN A 145 15.17 6.91 -3.07
C ASN A 145 16.11 7.65 -2.11
N ARG A 146 15.59 7.96 -0.92
CA ARG A 146 16.24 8.88 0.02
C ARG A 146 17.60 8.40 0.51
N GLU A 147 17.76 7.12 0.70
CA GLU A 147 18.99 6.57 1.30
C GLU A 147 20.21 6.57 0.35
N ILE A 148 19.95 6.94 -0.92
CA ILE A 148 21.00 7.13 -1.95
C ILE A 148 20.92 8.50 -2.63
N ASP A 149 20.14 9.45 -2.05
CA ASP A 149 19.96 10.82 -2.56
C ASP A 149 19.53 10.89 -4.04
N GLU A 150 18.59 9.99 -4.43
CA GLU A 150 18.14 9.84 -5.81
C GLU A 150 16.61 10.02 -5.94
N VAL A 151 16.20 10.51 -7.10
CA VAL A 151 14.81 10.38 -7.58
C VAL A 151 14.83 9.46 -8.79
N ALA A 152 14.27 8.27 -8.65
CA ALA A 152 14.25 7.25 -9.70
C ALA A 152 12.92 7.25 -10.45
N TYR A 153 13.01 6.91 -11.73
CA TYR A 153 11.88 6.79 -12.64
C TYR A 153 11.85 5.38 -13.24
N TYR A 154 10.81 4.63 -12.91
CA TYR A 154 10.65 3.25 -13.35
C TYR A 154 9.54 3.17 -14.41
N THR A 155 9.77 2.37 -15.43
CA THR A 155 8.76 1.97 -16.41
C THR A 155 8.24 0.60 -16.04
N VAL A 156 6.92 0.46 -15.88
CA VAL A 156 6.29 -0.85 -15.69
C VAL A 156 6.12 -1.49 -17.07
N THR A 157 6.80 -2.62 -17.27
CA THR A 157 6.61 -3.51 -18.42
C THR A 157 5.83 -4.74 -18.00
N GLU A 158 4.89 -5.18 -18.83
CA GLU A 158 4.14 -6.42 -18.62
C GLU A 158 5.05 -7.66 -18.67
#